data_14133ffe26b751542848d154962fa93c
#
_entry.id   14133ffe26b751542848d154962fa93c
#
_cell.length_a   1.000
_cell.length_b   1.000
_cell.length_c   1.000
_cell.angle_alpha   90.00
_cell.angle_beta   90.00
_cell.angle_gamma   90.00
#
_symmetry.space_group_name_H-M   'P 1'
#
loop_
_entity.id
_entity.type
_entity.pdbx_description
1 polymer ?
#
loop_
_entity_poly.entity_id
_entity_poly.type
_entity_poly.pdbx_seq_one_letter_code
_entity_poly.pdbx_strand_id
1 'polypeptide(L)'
;MKFCETKNMLNQLVADLSVFSVRIHQVHWFMRGSGFLSLPPKMDDLMDQIDDQLDVISERLITLDGSPCSTLQEFFTISKLKEEKGSWDTCIEEQIDYLLEGYDYLIAAYEEGIDIAGKEGDNCTEDIFIGSKAELEKMVWMLQTELSKSSNLDK
;
A
#
# COMPACT_ATOMS: atom_id res chain seq x y z
N MET A 1 21.47 13.91 -13.10
CA MET A 1 20.75 12.68 -12.73
C MET A 1 19.31 12.84 -13.22
N LYS A 2 18.81 11.85 -13.95
CA LYS A 2 17.46 11.88 -14.52
C LYS A 2 16.43 11.37 -13.50
N PHE A 3 15.25 11.97 -13.48
CA PHE A 3 14.11 11.52 -12.66
C PHE A 3 14.41 11.45 -11.15
N CYS A 4 15.03 12.49 -10.59
CA CYS A 4 15.44 12.50 -9.19
C CYS A 4 14.26 12.40 -8.23
N GLU A 5 13.22 13.18 -8.46
CA GLU A 5 12.03 13.19 -7.60
C GLU A 5 11.22 11.90 -7.76
N THR A 6 11.14 11.38 -8.98
CA THR A 6 10.50 10.09 -9.26
C THR A 6 11.23 8.96 -8.52
N LYS A 7 12.56 8.93 -8.52
CA LYS A 7 13.34 7.94 -7.77
C LYS A 7 13.13 8.05 -6.25
N ASN A 8 13.05 9.28 -5.75
CA ASN A 8 12.75 9.51 -4.33
C ASN A 8 11.36 8.98 -3.97
N MET A 9 10.36 9.22 -4.84
CA MET A 9 9.01 8.72 -4.65
C MET A 9 8.93 7.19 -4.71
N LEU A 10 9.64 6.58 -5.65
CA LEU A 10 9.75 5.11 -5.74
C LEU A 10 10.33 4.53 -4.44
N ASN A 11 11.42 5.12 -3.93
CA ASN A 11 12.03 4.65 -2.68
C ASN A 11 11.12 4.84 -1.46
N GLN A 12 10.36 5.94 -1.42
CA GLN A 12 9.34 6.16 -0.39
C GLN A 12 8.29 5.05 -0.41
N LEU A 13 7.81 4.69 -1.60
CA LEU A 13 6.83 3.62 -1.77
C LEU A 13 7.39 2.24 -1.41
N VAL A 14 8.68 1.96 -1.67
CA VAL A 14 9.32 0.72 -1.21
C VAL A 14 9.18 0.57 0.30
N ALA A 15 9.49 1.62 1.04
CA ALA A 15 9.36 1.62 2.51
C ALA A 15 7.89 1.51 2.96
N ASP A 16 7.00 2.28 2.35
CA ASP A 16 5.59 2.31 2.72
C ASP A 16 4.88 0.98 2.44
N LEU A 17 5.14 0.37 1.28
CA LEU A 17 4.57 -0.93 0.93
C LEU A 17 5.10 -2.04 1.84
N SER A 18 6.38 -1.98 2.23
CA SER A 18 6.98 -2.93 3.16
C SER A 18 6.35 -2.85 4.55
N VAL A 19 6.14 -1.66 5.08
CA VAL A 19 5.45 -1.45 6.37
C VAL A 19 3.97 -1.85 6.27
N PHE A 20 3.31 -1.54 5.16
CA PHE A 20 1.91 -1.91 4.96
C PHE A 20 1.72 -3.42 4.86
N SER A 21 2.66 -4.14 4.26
CA SER A 21 2.66 -5.62 4.24
C SER A 21 2.60 -6.18 5.67
N VAL A 22 3.37 -5.62 6.58
CA VAL A 22 3.33 -6.01 8.02
C VAL A 22 1.95 -5.71 8.62
N ARG A 23 1.35 -4.57 8.29
CA ARG A 23 -0.01 -4.22 8.78
C ARG A 23 -1.05 -5.26 8.33
N ILE A 24 -0.99 -5.71 7.08
CA ILE A 24 -1.91 -6.73 6.56
C ILE A 24 -1.74 -8.05 7.34
N HIS A 25 -0.50 -8.49 7.54
CA HIS A 25 -0.22 -9.68 8.34
C HIS A 25 -0.77 -9.55 9.76
N GLN A 26 -0.54 -8.42 10.41
CA GLN A 26 -1.04 -8.17 11.77
C GLN A 26 -2.56 -8.25 11.83
N VAL A 27 -3.26 -7.60 10.92
CA VAL A 27 -4.73 -7.65 10.85
C VAL A 27 -5.22 -9.08 10.66
N HIS A 28 -4.58 -9.83 9.76
CA HIS A 28 -4.90 -11.23 9.53
C HIS A 28 -4.75 -12.09 10.80
N TRP A 29 -3.65 -11.92 11.52
CA TRP A 29 -3.37 -12.72 12.70
C TRP A 29 -4.28 -12.39 13.91
N PHE A 30 -4.67 -11.12 14.06
CA PHE A 30 -5.46 -10.65 15.22
C PHE A 30 -6.96 -10.58 14.93
N MET A 31 -7.39 -10.95 13.73
CA MET A 31 -8.82 -10.91 13.36
C MET A 31 -9.63 -11.96 14.08
N ARG A 32 -10.76 -11.53 14.69
CA ARG A 32 -11.70 -12.39 15.41
C ARG A 32 -13.14 -11.94 15.14
N GLY A 33 -14.07 -12.88 15.24
CA GLY A 33 -15.51 -12.61 15.23
C GLY A 33 -16.23 -13.16 13.99
N SER A 34 -17.47 -12.73 13.81
CA SER A 34 -18.28 -13.11 12.65
C SER A 34 -17.66 -12.58 11.36
N GLY A 35 -17.65 -13.38 10.32
CA GLY A 35 -16.98 -13.05 9.06
C GLY A 35 -15.54 -13.53 8.96
N PHE A 36 -14.96 -14.05 10.04
CA PHE A 36 -13.61 -14.60 10.04
C PHE A 36 -13.38 -15.63 8.92
N LEU A 37 -14.34 -16.52 8.66
CA LEU A 37 -14.20 -17.56 7.64
C LEU A 37 -14.18 -17.04 6.21
N SER A 38 -14.74 -15.84 5.94
CA SER A 38 -14.78 -15.23 4.61
C SER A 38 -13.63 -14.28 4.35
N LEU A 39 -13.01 -13.71 5.41
CA LEU A 39 -11.95 -12.71 5.29
C LEU A 39 -10.53 -13.28 5.13
N PRO A 40 -10.10 -14.39 5.79
CA PRO A 40 -8.74 -14.89 5.64
C PRO A 40 -8.29 -15.15 4.21
N PRO A 41 -9.08 -15.77 3.32
CA PRO A 41 -8.68 -15.92 1.91
C PRO A 41 -8.47 -14.58 1.20
N LYS A 42 -9.25 -13.56 1.53
CA LYS A 42 -9.08 -12.21 1.00
C LYS A 42 -7.83 -11.54 1.53
N MET A 43 -7.44 -11.81 2.78
CA MET A 43 -6.19 -11.30 3.34
C MET A 43 -4.98 -11.82 2.58
N ASP A 44 -4.97 -13.08 2.17
CA ASP A 44 -3.91 -13.64 1.33
C ASP A 44 -3.81 -12.89 -0.01
N ASP A 45 -4.93 -12.60 -0.66
CA ASP A 45 -4.97 -11.81 -1.90
C ASP A 45 -4.43 -10.39 -1.69
N LEU A 46 -4.73 -9.76 -0.56
CA LEU A 46 -4.21 -8.43 -0.22
C LEU A 46 -2.68 -8.46 -0.03
N MET A 47 -2.17 -9.48 0.66
CA MET A 47 -0.73 -9.67 0.85
C MET A 47 -0.01 -9.87 -0.48
N ASP A 48 -0.53 -10.75 -1.33
CA ASP A 48 0.04 -11.03 -2.65
C ASP A 48 0.08 -9.77 -3.52
N GLN A 49 -1.00 -8.99 -3.53
CA GLN A 49 -1.07 -7.75 -4.30
C GLN A 49 -0.04 -6.72 -3.83
N ILE A 50 0.11 -6.52 -2.53
CA ILE A 50 1.07 -5.56 -1.99
C ILE A 50 2.51 -6.03 -2.24
N ASP A 51 2.79 -7.33 -2.11
CA ASP A 51 4.10 -7.89 -2.41
C ASP A 51 4.44 -7.75 -3.91
N ASP A 52 3.48 -7.98 -4.81
CA ASP A 52 3.66 -7.77 -6.24
C ASP A 52 3.94 -6.29 -6.57
N GLN A 53 3.21 -5.36 -5.95
CA GLN A 53 3.48 -3.93 -6.13
C GLN A 53 4.86 -3.56 -5.59
N LEU A 54 5.25 -4.08 -4.43
CA LEU A 54 6.57 -3.85 -3.85
C LEU A 54 7.68 -4.27 -4.81
N ASP A 55 7.57 -5.43 -5.44
CA ASP A 55 8.53 -5.92 -6.42
C ASP A 55 8.59 -4.99 -7.65
N VAL A 56 7.45 -4.65 -8.23
CA VAL A 56 7.36 -3.77 -9.41
C VAL A 56 7.99 -2.41 -9.12
N ILE A 57 7.70 -1.80 -7.99
CA ILE A 57 8.23 -0.48 -7.60
C ILE A 57 9.75 -0.55 -7.37
N SER A 58 10.21 -1.58 -6.67
CA SER A 58 11.65 -1.78 -6.40
C SER A 58 12.44 -2.02 -7.68
N GLU A 59 11.95 -2.89 -8.56
CA GLU A 59 12.56 -3.19 -9.85
C GLU A 59 12.58 -1.99 -10.78
N ARG A 60 11.51 -1.17 -10.75
CA ARG A 60 11.48 0.08 -11.52
C ARG A 60 12.57 1.05 -11.05
N LEU A 61 12.75 1.19 -9.75
CA LEU A 61 13.82 2.03 -9.18
C LEU A 61 15.20 1.55 -9.64
N ILE A 62 15.45 0.24 -9.59
CA ILE A 62 16.70 -0.38 -10.09
C ILE A 62 16.88 -0.12 -11.58
N THR A 63 15.82 -0.26 -12.38
CA THR A 63 15.83 0.01 -13.82
C THR A 63 16.26 1.44 -14.15
N LEU A 64 15.98 2.37 -13.25
CA LEU A 64 16.38 3.78 -13.35
C LEU A 64 17.75 4.08 -12.72
N ASP A 65 18.58 3.07 -12.46
CA ASP A 65 19.87 3.19 -11.77
C ASP A 65 19.73 3.74 -10.34
N GLY A 66 18.61 3.50 -9.69
CA GLY A 66 18.40 3.84 -8.28
C GLY A 66 18.72 2.67 -7.35
N SER A 67 18.73 2.95 -6.06
CA SER A 67 18.98 1.93 -5.01
C SER A 67 17.81 1.92 -4.03
N PRO A 68 16.93 0.90 -4.08
CA PRO A 68 15.85 0.80 -3.12
C PRO A 68 16.36 0.54 -1.71
N CYS A 69 15.72 1.14 -0.71
CA CYS A 69 15.94 0.76 0.68
C CYS A 69 15.61 -0.73 0.85
N SER A 70 16.36 -1.44 1.69
CA SER A 70 16.32 -2.91 1.71
C SER A 70 16.51 -3.53 3.09
N THR A 71 16.43 -2.74 4.16
CA THR A 71 16.50 -3.23 5.54
C THR A 71 15.25 -2.84 6.32
N LEU A 72 14.91 -3.62 7.34
CA LEU A 72 13.79 -3.31 8.22
C LEU A 72 13.93 -1.94 8.88
N GLN A 73 15.16 -1.56 9.29
CA GLN A 73 15.42 -0.26 9.88
C GLN A 73 15.18 0.89 8.89
N GLU A 74 15.60 0.72 7.63
CA GLU A 74 15.33 1.71 6.57
C GLU A 74 13.83 1.85 6.33
N PHE A 75 13.09 0.74 6.22
CA PHE A 75 11.64 0.78 6.04
C PHE A 75 10.96 1.54 7.17
N PHE A 76 11.29 1.22 8.40
CA PHE A 76 10.74 1.91 9.58
C PHE A 76 11.07 3.42 9.57
N THR A 77 12.30 3.77 9.24
CA THR A 77 12.77 5.16 9.25
C THR A 77 12.15 6.00 8.13
N ILE A 78 11.99 5.43 6.93
CA ILE A 78 11.54 6.15 5.72
C ILE A 78 10.02 6.19 5.62
N SER A 79 9.35 5.11 6.02
CA SER A 79 7.89 5.02 5.90
C SER A 79 7.17 6.11 6.69
N LYS A 80 6.11 6.63 6.10
CA LYS A 80 5.19 7.59 6.72
C LYS A 80 3.97 6.91 7.33
N LEU A 81 3.82 5.60 7.14
CA LEU A 81 2.76 4.84 7.79
C LEU A 81 3.09 4.62 9.26
N LYS A 82 2.13 4.89 10.11
CA LYS A 82 2.25 4.65 11.55
C LYS A 82 1.98 3.18 11.84
N GLU A 83 2.78 2.61 12.74
CA GLU A 83 2.58 1.26 13.21
C GLU A 83 1.88 1.27 14.57
N GLU A 84 1.02 0.31 14.79
CA GLU A 84 0.38 0.04 16.08
C GLU A 84 0.59 -1.42 16.43
N LYS A 85 0.69 -1.69 17.72
CA LYS A 85 0.79 -3.05 18.21
C LYS A 85 -0.55 -3.77 18.05
N GLY A 86 -0.54 -5.03 17.62
CA GLY A 86 -1.74 -5.85 17.51
C GLY A 86 -2.46 -6.02 18.84
N SER A 87 -3.79 -6.05 18.80
CA SER A 87 -4.65 -6.21 19.98
C SER A 87 -5.79 -7.18 19.70
N TRP A 88 -6.09 -8.04 20.68
CA TRP A 88 -7.24 -8.93 20.64
C TRP A 88 -8.57 -8.23 20.98
N ASP A 89 -8.50 -6.99 21.48
CA ASP A 89 -9.67 -6.21 21.89
C ASP A 89 -10.31 -5.43 20.74
N THR A 90 -9.74 -5.54 19.53
CA THR A 90 -10.17 -4.83 18.33
C THR A 90 -11.20 -5.68 17.57
N CYS A 91 -12.35 -5.10 17.21
CA CYS A 91 -13.37 -5.79 16.40
C CYS A 91 -12.97 -5.83 14.91
N ILE A 92 -13.68 -6.64 14.11
CA ILE A 92 -13.40 -6.81 12.68
C ILE A 92 -13.53 -5.46 11.95
N GLU A 93 -14.54 -4.67 12.25
CA GLU A 93 -14.77 -3.37 11.63
C GLU A 93 -13.59 -2.41 11.86
N GLU A 94 -13.07 -2.37 13.08
CA GLU A 94 -11.89 -1.56 13.40
C GLU A 94 -10.63 -2.06 12.69
N GLN A 95 -10.46 -3.38 12.55
CA GLN A 95 -9.35 -3.97 11.80
C GLN A 95 -9.43 -3.62 10.32
N ILE A 96 -10.62 -3.66 9.73
CA ILE A 96 -10.82 -3.24 8.33
C ILE A 96 -10.58 -1.74 8.17
N ASP A 97 -11.06 -0.91 9.11
CA ASP A 97 -10.81 0.53 9.09
C ASP A 97 -9.31 0.85 9.18
N TYR A 98 -8.55 0.07 9.94
CA TYR A 98 -7.09 0.20 10.02
C TYR A 98 -6.41 -0.13 8.68
N LEU A 99 -6.89 -1.14 7.97
CA LEU A 99 -6.42 -1.42 6.61
C LEU A 99 -6.79 -0.28 5.64
N LEU A 100 -8.03 0.19 5.69
CA LEU A 100 -8.52 1.26 4.82
C LEU A 100 -7.72 2.56 5.00
N GLU A 101 -7.34 2.90 6.22
CA GLU A 101 -6.45 4.04 6.49
C GLU A 101 -5.12 3.90 5.73
N GLY A 102 -4.53 2.71 5.76
CA GLY A 102 -3.29 2.43 5.03
C GLY A 102 -3.46 2.47 3.52
N TYR A 103 -4.56 1.94 2.99
CA TYR A 103 -4.89 2.04 1.56
C TYR A 103 -5.10 3.48 1.13
N ASP A 104 -5.83 4.28 1.90
CA ASP A 104 -6.04 5.70 1.59
C ASP A 104 -4.71 6.46 1.52
N TYR A 105 -3.81 6.18 2.45
CA TYR A 105 -2.47 6.76 2.43
C TYR A 105 -1.70 6.36 1.17
N LEU A 106 -1.68 5.07 0.81
CA LEU A 106 -0.96 4.57 -0.37
C LEU A 106 -1.56 5.13 -1.67
N ILE A 107 -2.88 5.22 -1.76
CA ILE A 107 -3.56 5.82 -2.92
C ILE A 107 -3.14 7.28 -3.09
N ALA A 108 -3.10 8.05 -2.00
CA ALA A 108 -2.63 9.43 -2.03
C ALA A 108 -1.14 9.54 -2.42
N ALA A 109 -0.31 8.60 -1.94
CA ALA A 109 1.10 8.53 -2.30
C ALA A 109 1.30 8.23 -3.79
N TYR A 110 0.54 7.30 -4.36
CA TYR A 110 0.56 7.04 -5.80
C TYR A 110 0.08 8.25 -6.61
N GLU A 111 -0.95 8.96 -6.16
CA GLU A 111 -1.43 10.18 -6.82
C GLU A 111 -0.32 11.24 -6.89
N GLU A 112 0.37 11.47 -5.78
CA GLU A 112 1.54 12.37 -5.74
C GLU A 112 2.64 11.87 -6.70
N GLY A 113 2.89 10.57 -6.71
CA GLY A 113 3.88 9.94 -7.60
C GLY A 113 3.55 10.13 -9.09
N ILE A 114 2.27 10.02 -9.46
CA ILE A 114 1.80 10.27 -10.84
C ILE A 114 2.14 11.69 -11.27
N ASP A 115 1.84 12.68 -10.43
CA ASP A 115 2.16 14.08 -10.70
C ASP A 115 3.67 14.32 -10.84
N ILE A 116 4.46 13.73 -9.95
CA ILE A 116 5.93 13.86 -9.98
C ILE A 116 6.51 13.24 -11.25
N ALA A 117 6.16 11.99 -11.55
CA ALA A 117 6.67 11.28 -12.73
C ALA A 117 6.25 11.97 -14.02
N GLY A 118 5.00 12.47 -14.11
CA GLY A 118 4.51 13.23 -15.25
C GLY A 118 5.29 14.53 -15.45
N LYS A 119 5.59 15.27 -14.39
CA LYS A 119 6.38 16.51 -14.45
C LYS A 119 7.83 16.26 -14.90
N GLU A 120 8.43 15.15 -14.49
CA GLU A 120 9.78 14.77 -14.91
C GLU A 120 9.81 14.09 -16.29
N GLY A 121 8.66 13.75 -16.86
CA GLY A 121 8.55 13.10 -18.17
C GLY A 121 8.86 11.60 -18.13
N ASP A 122 8.77 10.96 -16.96
CA ASP A 122 8.91 9.51 -16.82
C ASP A 122 7.54 8.81 -16.98
N ASN A 123 7.08 8.78 -18.21
CA ASN A 123 5.78 8.22 -18.57
C ASN A 123 5.65 6.73 -18.18
N CYS A 124 6.75 5.98 -18.16
CA CYS A 124 6.72 4.57 -17.77
C CYS A 124 6.46 4.40 -16.28
N THR A 125 7.09 5.21 -15.44
CA THR A 125 6.81 5.19 -13.99
C THR A 125 5.44 5.76 -13.68
N GLU A 126 5.04 6.82 -14.39
CA GLU A 126 3.68 7.38 -14.29
C GLU A 126 2.62 6.28 -14.54
N ASP A 127 2.79 5.50 -15.62
CA ASP A 127 1.87 4.40 -15.97
C ASP A 127 1.85 3.30 -14.90
N ILE A 128 2.99 2.93 -14.35
CA ILE A 128 3.08 1.98 -13.23
C ILE A 128 2.29 2.50 -12.02
N PHE A 129 2.45 3.75 -11.65
CA PHE A 129 1.73 4.36 -10.53
C PHE A 129 0.22 4.41 -10.77
N ILE A 130 -0.22 4.74 -11.99
CA ILE A 130 -1.63 4.75 -12.39
C ILE A 130 -2.24 3.36 -12.21
N GLY A 131 -1.59 2.31 -12.71
CA GLY A 131 -2.06 0.94 -12.60
C GLY A 131 -2.10 0.45 -11.15
N SER A 132 -1.07 0.74 -10.38
CA SER A 132 -0.99 0.36 -8.97
C SER A 132 -2.06 1.06 -8.14
N LYS A 133 -2.29 2.34 -8.37
CA LYS A 133 -3.38 3.10 -7.73
C LYS A 133 -4.73 2.47 -8.01
N ALA A 134 -5.03 2.15 -9.28
CA ALA A 134 -6.31 1.54 -9.66
C ALA A 134 -6.55 0.20 -8.95
N GLU A 135 -5.51 -0.61 -8.78
CA GLU A 135 -5.61 -1.87 -8.03
C GLU A 135 -5.96 -1.63 -6.56
N LEU A 136 -5.35 -0.63 -5.91
CA LEU A 136 -5.65 -0.29 -4.52
C LEU A 136 -7.06 0.28 -4.35
N GLU A 137 -7.52 1.09 -5.28
CA GLU A 137 -8.89 1.60 -5.29
C GLU A 137 -9.92 0.47 -5.36
N LYS A 138 -9.66 -0.56 -6.16
CA LYS A 138 -10.49 -1.76 -6.22
C LYS A 138 -10.51 -2.50 -4.87
N MET A 139 -9.39 -2.59 -4.17
CA MET A 139 -9.34 -3.21 -2.83
C MET A 139 -10.12 -2.40 -1.81
N VAL A 140 -10.05 -1.08 -1.85
CA VAL A 140 -10.87 -0.20 -1.01
C VAL A 140 -12.35 -0.47 -1.23
N TRP A 141 -12.79 -0.57 -2.49
CA TRP A 141 -14.18 -0.94 -2.80
C TRP A 141 -14.57 -2.29 -2.16
N MET A 142 -13.73 -3.31 -2.31
CA MET A 142 -14.01 -4.64 -1.77
C MET A 142 -14.07 -4.63 -0.23
N LEU A 143 -13.15 -3.94 0.44
CA LEU A 143 -13.13 -3.83 1.90
C LEU A 143 -14.32 -3.01 2.44
N GLN A 144 -14.66 -1.91 1.79
CA GLN A 144 -15.84 -1.11 2.16
C GLN A 144 -17.14 -1.92 2.01
N THR A 145 -17.20 -2.79 1.02
CA THR A 145 -18.36 -3.69 0.82
C THR A 145 -18.53 -4.64 2.02
N GLU A 146 -17.44 -5.12 2.63
CA GLU A 146 -17.51 -5.93 3.85
C GLU A 146 -18.13 -5.16 5.03
N LEU A 147 -17.98 -3.83 5.04
CA LEU A 147 -18.59 -2.94 6.03
C LEU A 147 -19.99 -2.46 5.61
N SER A 148 -20.55 -2.96 4.50
CA SER A 148 -21.80 -2.48 3.90
C SER A 148 -21.77 -0.98 3.58
N LYS A 149 -20.60 -0.48 3.16
CA LYS A 149 -20.38 0.93 2.78
C LYS A 149 -20.02 1.04 1.30
N SER A 150 -20.21 2.23 0.74
CA SER A 150 -19.70 2.58 -0.59
C SER A 150 -18.16 2.77 -0.54
N SER A 151 -17.52 2.70 -1.71
CA SER A 151 -16.07 2.90 -1.80
C SER A 151 -15.60 4.29 -1.34
N ASN A 152 -16.45 5.30 -1.52
CA ASN A 152 -16.20 6.68 -1.07
C ASN A 152 -14.84 7.25 -1.55
N LEU A 153 -14.46 6.90 -2.77
CA LEU A 153 -13.18 7.33 -3.38
C LEU A 153 -13.20 8.77 -3.88
N ASP A 154 -14.38 9.32 -4.12
CA ASP A 154 -14.61 10.66 -4.66
C ASP A 154 -15.04 11.68 -3.59
N LYS A 155 -14.60 11.49 -2.34
CA LYS A 155 -14.87 12.40 -1.21
C LYS A 155 -14.19 13.77 -1.39
#